data_216c80b80a2708a9e22713589e5c0899
#
_entry.id   216c80b80a2708a9e22713589e5c0899
#
_cell.length_a   1.000
_cell.length_b   1.000
_cell.length_c   1.000
_cell.angle_alpha   90.00
_cell.angle_beta   90.00
_cell.angle_gamma   90.00
#
_symmetry.space_group_name_H-M   'P 1'
#
loop_
_entity.id
_entity.type
_entity.pdbx_description
1 polymer ?
#
loop_
_entity_poly.entity_id
_entity_poly.type
_entity_poly.pdbx_seq_one_letter_code
_entity_poly.pdbx_strand_id
1 'polypeptide(L)'
;MNIELDRIYNMDCLEGMRLMDADSIDLTVTSPPYDNLRSYKGVADGWNFDKFKAIAAEIARVLKPGGVCVWVVGDATIDGSESGTSFRQALYFKDECGLLLYDTMLYMKANPIPQTQRRYEQMFEYMFVLSKGKPTTFNPIMEKCLRAGKPQQWGRSINTDERTAKYLRADDVQMTRETKIHGNVFTYGIGGNPTGHPAVFPERLALEQIYSWSNENDVCLDPFMGSGTTAIACIKERRHFIGFELNKEYFDKACKRIDNEQRQLTLF
;
A
#
# COMPACT_ATOMS: atom_id res chain seq x y z
N MET A 1 -22.23 15.45 -9.94
CA MET A 1 -21.21 14.77 -10.78
C MET A 1 -21.22 13.32 -10.33
N ASN A 2 -21.33 12.38 -11.23
CA ASN A 2 -21.23 10.96 -10.85
C ASN A 2 -19.77 10.53 -10.99
N ILE A 3 -19.28 9.74 -10.05
CA ILE A 3 -17.95 9.14 -10.12
C ILE A 3 -18.05 7.87 -10.97
N GLU A 4 -17.25 7.81 -12.04
CA GLU A 4 -17.22 6.70 -12.99
C GLU A 4 -15.95 5.87 -12.78
N LEU A 5 -16.01 4.58 -13.12
CA LEU A 5 -14.87 3.69 -13.12
C LEU A 5 -13.85 4.07 -14.21
N ASP A 6 -12.59 3.68 -13.98
CA ASP A 6 -11.45 3.86 -14.90
C ASP A 6 -11.16 5.33 -15.22
N ARG A 7 -11.38 6.18 -14.22
CA ARG A 7 -11.17 7.62 -14.32
C ARG A 7 -10.38 8.19 -13.13
N ILE A 8 -9.67 9.25 -13.44
CA ILE A 8 -9.09 10.15 -12.44
C ILE A 8 -9.76 11.52 -12.52
N TYR A 9 -9.84 12.21 -11.39
CA TYR A 9 -10.53 13.49 -11.26
C TYR A 9 -9.60 14.54 -10.69
N ASN A 10 -9.55 15.72 -11.33
CA ASN A 10 -8.79 16.86 -10.81
C ASN A 10 -9.61 17.60 -9.77
N MET A 11 -9.62 17.08 -8.54
CA MET A 11 -10.38 17.63 -7.42
C MET A 11 -9.81 17.17 -6.08
N ASP A 12 -10.28 17.76 -4.99
CA ASP A 12 -10.00 17.31 -3.64
C ASP A 12 -10.57 15.90 -3.40
N CYS A 13 -9.76 15.00 -2.87
CA CYS A 13 -10.16 13.60 -2.66
C CYS A 13 -11.33 13.45 -1.67
N LEU A 14 -11.41 14.32 -0.66
CA LEU A 14 -12.51 14.31 0.30
C LEU A 14 -13.85 14.69 -0.36
N GLU A 15 -13.83 15.69 -1.24
CA GLU A 15 -14.99 16.06 -2.04
C GLU A 15 -15.40 14.94 -3.00
N GLY A 16 -14.39 14.33 -3.67
CA GLY A 16 -14.62 13.22 -4.59
C GLY A 16 -15.20 11.98 -3.89
N MET A 17 -14.61 11.54 -2.78
CA MET A 17 -15.11 10.38 -2.04
C MET A 17 -16.52 10.58 -1.50
N ARG A 18 -16.90 11.79 -1.09
CA ARG A 18 -18.29 12.10 -0.66
C ARG A 18 -19.34 11.89 -1.74
N LEU A 19 -18.96 11.89 -3.02
CA LEU A 19 -19.82 11.58 -4.14
C LEU A 19 -19.94 10.09 -4.45
N MET A 20 -19.13 9.27 -3.78
CA MET A 20 -19.12 7.82 -3.94
C MET A 20 -20.08 7.16 -2.95
N ASP A 21 -20.65 6.04 -3.37
CA ASP A 21 -21.47 5.20 -2.50
C ASP A 21 -20.62 4.57 -1.39
N ALA A 22 -21.22 4.33 -0.22
CA ALA A 22 -20.62 3.50 0.80
C ALA A 22 -20.47 2.07 0.26
N ASP A 23 -19.46 1.34 0.78
CA ASP A 23 -19.24 -0.06 0.43
C ASP A 23 -19.09 -0.32 -1.09
N SER A 24 -18.44 0.62 -1.81
CA SER A 24 -18.25 0.56 -3.27
C SER A 24 -16.84 0.16 -3.70
N ILE A 25 -15.84 0.24 -2.81
CA ILE A 25 -14.42 0.03 -3.09
C ILE A 25 -13.92 -1.28 -2.49
N ASP A 26 -13.24 -2.09 -3.28
CA ASP A 26 -12.62 -3.35 -2.86
C ASP A 26 -11.24 -3.13 -2.23
N LEU A 27 -10.44 -2.24 -2.83
CA LEU A 27 -9.08 -1.97 -2.41
C LEU A 27 -8.72 -0.48 -2.50
N THR A 28 -8.06 0.04 -1.48
CA THR A 28 -7.34 1.32 -1.56
C THR A 28 -5.84 1.05 -1.47
N VAL A 29 -5.06 1.54 -2.45
CA VAL A 29 -3.58 1.53 -2.39
C VAL A 29 -3.11 2.96 -2.58
N THR A 30 -2.50 3.55 -1.57
CA THR A 30 -2.20 4.98 -1.60
C THR A 30 -1.06 5.38 -0.68
N SER A 31 -0.47 6.53 -0.98
CA SER A 31 0.52 7.21 -0.14
C SER A 31 0.09 8.67 0.04
N PRO A 32 -0.29 9.09 1.25
CA PRO A 32 -0.72 10.45 1.51
C PRO A 32 0.45 11.43 1.40
N PRO A 33 0.19 12.75 1.38
CA PRO A 33 1.23 13.74 1.57
C PRO A 33 1.96 13.51 2.91
N TYR A 34 3.30 13.51 2.90
CA TYR A 34 4.09 13.35 4.13
C TYR A 34 4.29 14.72 4.79
N ASP A 35 4.28 14.73 6.12
CA ASP A 35 4.45 15.94 6.93
C ASP A 35 5.71 16.73 6.52
N ASN A 36 5.55 17.82 5.79
CA ASN A 36 6.63 18.75 5.38
C ASN A 36 7.89 18.12 4.76
N LEU A 37 7.91 16.81 4.52
CA LEU A 37 9.07 16.10 3.94
C LEU A 37 9.29 16.45 2.48
N ARG A 38 8.27 16.97 1.78
CA ARG A 38 8.33 17.23 0.33
C ARG A 38 7.53 18.48 -0.02
N SER A 39 8.09 19.33 -0.87
CA SER A 39 7.36 20.45 -1.45
C SER A 39 6.45 19.94 -2.57
N TYR A 40 5.15 19.96 -2.32
CA TYR A 40 4.13 19.63 -3.32
C TYR A 40 3.66 20.85 -4.13
N LYS A 41 4.54 21.85 -4.36
CA LYS A 41 4.23 23.08 -5.12
C LYS A 41 2.94 23.78 -4.64
N GLY A 42 2.81 23.99 -3.34
CA GLY A 42 1.66 24.70 -2.73
C GLY A 42 0.39 23.85 -2.52
N VAL A 43 0.37 22.60 -2.97
CA VAL A 43 -0.81 21.71 -2.83
C VAL A 43 -0.89 21.05 -1.45
N ALA A 44 0.24 20.98 -0.74
CA ALA A 44 0.25 20.48 0.66
C ALA A 44 -0.20 21.54 1.68
N ASP A 45 -0.48 22.77 1.25
CA ASP A 45 -1.04 23.81 2.10
C ASP A 45 -2.42 23.35 2.58
N GLY A 46 -2.48 22.96 3.86
CA GLY A 46 -3.71 22.42 4.47
C GLY A 46 -3.68 20.92 4.81
N TRP A 47 -2.62 20.18 4.44
CA TRP A 47 -2.44 18.83 4.97
C TRP A 47 -2.12 18.90 6.47
N ASN A 48 -2.98 18.31 7.27
CA ASN A 48 -2.85 18.23 8.73
C ASN A 48 -3.61 17.01 9.24
N PHE A 49 -3.50 16.74 10.52
CA PHE A 49 -4.12 15.55 11.12
C PHE A 49 -5.66 15.59 11.08
N ASP A 50 -6.30 16.76 11.10
CA ASP A 50 -7.76 16.86 10.99
C ASP A 50 -8.24 16.57 9.58
N LYS A 51 -7.52 17.01 8.55
CA LYS A 51 -7.79 16.63 7.16
C LYS A 51 -7.59 15.13 6.95
N PHE A 52 -6.52 14.57 7.51
CA PHE A 52 -6.30 13.12 7.51
C PHE A 52 -7.50 12.38 8.13
N LYS A 53 -7.98 12.80 9.31
CA LYS A 53 -9.13 12.16 9.98
C LYS A 53 -10.38 12.12 9.08
N ALA A 54 -10.68 13.22 8.41
CA ALA A 54 -11.82 13.29 7.49
C ALA A 54 -11.66 12.33 6.31
N ILE A 55 -10.46 12.23 5.72
CA ILE A 55 -10.15 11.33 4.62
C ILE A 55 -10.18 9.87 5.09
N ALA A 56 -9.64 9.56 6.27
CA ALA A 56 -9.65 8.22 6.84
C ALA A 56 -11.08 7.71 7.07
N ALA A 57 -11.97 8.56 7.57
CA ALA A 57 -13.38 8.24 7.75
C ALA A 57 -14.08 7.94 6.40
N GLU A 58 -13.79 8.73 5.35
CA GLU A 58 -14.35 8.48 4.02
C GLU A 58 -13.78 7.19 3.39
N ILE A 59 -12.47 6.91 3.53
CA ILE A 59 -11.90 5.63 3.10
C ILE A 59 -12.62 4.46 3.79
N ALA A 60 -12.80 4.52 5.10
CA ALA A 60 -13.51 3.48 5.84
C ALA A 60 -14.98 3.34 5.41
N ARG A 61 -15.63 4.45 5.03
CA ARG A 61 -17.02 4.46 4.55
C ARG A 61 -17.14 3.79 3.18
N VAL A 62 -16.28 4.15 2.22
CA VAL A 62 -16.37 3.64 0.85
C VAL A 62 -15.82 2.23 0.69
N LEU A 63 -14.96 1.75 1.59
CA LEU A 63 -14.49 0.36 1.57
C LEU A 63 -15.65 -0.60 1.81
N LYS A 64 -15.75 -1.66 0.99
CA LYS A 64 -16.67 -2.78 1.18
C LYS A 64 -16.33 -3.55 2.46
N PRO A 65 -17.29 -4.25 3.09
CA PRO A 65 -16.96 -5.27 4.09
C PRO A 65 -15.98 -6.29 3.51
N GLY A 66 -14.85 -6.50 4.19
CA GLY A 66 -13.73 -7.32 3.70
C GLY A 66 -12.77 -6.63 2.74
N GLY A 67 -13.06 -5.39 2.36
CA GLY A 67 -12.15 -4.55 1.57
C GLY A 67 -10.92 -4.13 2.37
N VAL A 68 -9.85 -3.80 1.65
CA VAL A 68 -8.52 -3.52 2.21
C VAL A 68 -8.04 -2.12 1.83
N CYS A 69 -7.34 -1.46 2.75
CA CYS A 69 -6.57 -0.25 2.49
C CYS A 69 -5.10 -0.50 2.79
N VAL A 70 -4.23 -0.40 1.78
CA VAL A 70 -2.78 -0.38 1.92
C VAL A 70 -2.33 1.07 1.99
N TRP A 71 -1.98 1.50 3.20
CA TRP A 71 -1.58 2.87 3.52
C TRP A 71 -0.07 2.97 3.63
N VAL A 72 0.58 3.59 2.63
CA VAL A 72 2.05 3.72 2.56
C VAL A 72 2.45 5.06 3.12
N VAL A 73 3.22 5.09 4.22
CA VAL A 73 3.56 6.32 4.92
C VAL A 73 4.92 6.26 5.60
N GLY A 74 5.63 7.38 5.61
CA GLY A 74 6.87 7.57 6.36
C GLY A 74 6.76 8.76 7.31
N ASP A 75 7.63 8.79 8.32
CA ASP A 75 7.71 9.88 9.30
C ASP A 75 8.76 10.92 8.90
N ALA A 76 8.47 12.19 9.18
CA ALA A 76 9.45 13.26 9.11
C ALA A 76 10.33 13.26 10.38
N THR A 77 11.58 13.73 10.24
CA THR A 77 12.40 14.09 11.37
C THR A 77 12.41 15.61 11.53
N ILE A 78 11.84 16.09 12.63
CA ILE A 78 11.71 17.51 12.96
C ILE A 78 12.44 17.74 14.28
N ASP A 79 13.39 18.67 14.29
CA ASP A 79 14.18 19.03 15.48
C ASP A 79 14.78 17.82 16.23
N GLY A 80 15.23 16.83 15.48
CA GLY A 80 15.85 15.63 16.03
C GLY A 80 14.87 14.57 16.53
N SER A 81 13.56 14.74 16.37
CA SER A 81 12.52 13.77 16.70
C SER A 81 11.77 13.30 15.45
N GLU A 82 11.40 12.03 15.38
CA GLU A 82 10.43 11.57 14.38
C GLU A 82 9.04 12.11 14.71
N SER A 83 8.27 12.45 13.68
CA SER A 83 6.91 12.99 13.85
C SER A 83 5.95 11.99 14.49
N GLY A 84 6.17 10.70 14.28
CA GLY A 84 5.29 9.62 14.71
C GLY A 84 3.90 9.67 14.08
N THR A 85 3.78 10.38 12.96
CA THR A 85 2.51 10.56 12.23
C THR A 85 2.02 9.23 11.68
N SER A 86 2.92 8.39 11.19
CA SER A 86 2.61 7.05 10.68
C SER A 86 1.84 6.21 11.71
N PHE A 87 2.33 6.17 12.94
CA PHE A 87 1.69 5.44 14.04
C PHE A 87 0.34 6.03 14.42
N ARG A 88 0.26 7.37 14.52
CA ARG A 88 -1.01 8.04 14.83
C ARG A 88 -2.06 7.79 13.78
N GLN A 89 -1.68 7.76 12.49
CA GLN A 89 -2.58 7.46 11.39
C GLN A 89 -3.07 6.01 11.46
N ALA A 90 -2.18 5.05 11.64
CA ALA A 90 -2.54 3.63 11.75
C ALA A 90 -3.48 3.36 12.93
N LEU A 91 -3.19 3.95 14.10
CA LEU A 91 -4.05 3.83 15.28
C LEU A 91 -5.39 4.52 15.09
N TYR A 92 -5.44 5.68 14.43
CA TYR A 92 -6.70 6.36 14.14
C TYR A 92 -7.62 5.52 13.24
N PHE A 93 -7.09 4.92 12.19
CA PHE A 93 -7.86 3.99 11.35
C PHE A 93 -8.43 2.83 12.16
N LYS A 94 -7.63 2.28 13.07
CA LYS A 94 -8.03 1.15 13.90
C LYS A 94 -9.04 1.54 14.97
N ASP A 95 -8.74 2.56 15.75
CA ASP A 95 -9.47 2.87 16.99
C ASP A 95 -10.70 3.75 16.72
N GLU A 96 -10.65 4.64 15.72
CA GLU A 96 -11.70 5.61 15.44
C GLU A 96 -12.52 5.28 14.17
N CYS A 97 -11.87 4.71 13.13
CA CYS A 97 -12.57 4.34 11.89
C CYS A 97 -13.08 2.89 11.90
N GLY A 98 -12.75 2.09 12.93
CA GLY A 98 -13.21 0.71 13.08
C GLY A 98 -12.59 -0.28 12.10
N LEU A 99 -11.47 0.07 11.45
CA LEU A 99 -10.73 -0.85 10.60
C LEU A 99 -9.81 -1.75 11.44
N LEU A 100 -9.62 -2.97 11.01
CA LEU A 100 -8.60 -3.83 11.60
C LEU A 100 -7.23 -3.39 11.07
N LEU A 101 -6.24 -3.22 11.93
CA LEU A 101 -4.84 -3.20 11.52
C LEU A 101 -4.44 -4.67 11.28
N TYR A 102 -4.62 -5.12 10.03
CA TYR A 102 -4.50 -6.53 9.67
C TYR A 102 -3.05 -7.00 9.58
N ASP A 103 -2.18 -6.19 8.98
CA ASP A 103 -0.74 -6.44 8.93
C ASP A 103 0.05 -5.12 8.93
N THR A 104 1.28 -5.17 9.38
CA THR A 104 2.26 -4.10 9.25
C THR A 104 3.40 -4.58 8.37
N MET A 105 3.40 -4.14 7.12
CA MET A 105 4.43 -4.46 6.15
C MET A 105 5.43 -3.31 6.05
N LEU A 106 6.60 -3.59 5.48
CA LEU A 106 7.64 -2.60 5.25
C LEU A 106 7.98 -2.52 3.75
N TYR A 107 7.99 -1.30 3.23
CA TYR A 107 8.61 -0.97 1.96
C TYR A 107 10.08 -0.61 2.20
N MET A 108 10.98 -1.52 1.89
CA MET A 108 12.43 -1.33 1.99
C MET A 108 12.98 -0.69 0.73
N LYS A 109 13.81 0.35 0.90
CA LYS A 109 14.54 1.03 -0.17
C LYS A 109 15.89 0.34 -0.37
N ALA A 110 16.12 -0.25 -1.54
CA ALA A 110 17.40 -0.93 -1.84
C ALA A 110 18.61 0.05 -1.87
N ASN A 111 18.34 1.32 -2.17
CA ASN A 111 19.33 2.38 -2.27
C ASN A 111 18.81 3.66 -1.58
N PRO A 112 18.84 3.74 -0.24
CA PRO A 112 18.36 4.90 0.50
C PRO A 112 19.24 6.13 0.23
N ILE A 113 18.67 7.32 0.47
CA ILE A 113 19.42 8.56 0.42
C ILE A 113 20.32 8.64 1.66
N PRO A 114 21.64 8.91 1.52
CA PRO A 114 22.54 9.03 2.66
C PRO A 114 22.06 10.07 3.67
N GLN A 115 22.17 9.74 4.94
CA GLN A 115 21.80 10.62 6.04
C GLN A 115 22.95 11.59 6.39
N THR A 116 22.60 12.86 6.60
CA THR A 116 23.52 13.89 7.09
C THR A 116 23.46 14.05 8.62
N GLN A 117 22.48 13.46 9.27
CA GLN A 117 22.29 13.50 10.72
C GLN A 117 22.92 12.29 11.43
N ARG A 118 23.12 12.38 12.74
CA ARG A 118 23.64 11.26 13.56
C ARG A 118 22.57 10.19 13.79
N ARG A 119 22.11 9.58 12.71
CA ARG A 119 21.09 8.51 12.66
C ARG A 119 21.46 7.48 11.62
N TYR A 120 20.92 6.29 11.76
CA TYR A 120 20.95 5.31 10.68
C TYR A 120 20.16 5.78 9.48
N GLU A 121 20.54 5.33 8.28
CA GLU A 121 19.82 5.66 7.04
C GLU A 121 18.39 5.16 7.08
N GLN A 122 17.44 6.01 6.65
CA GLN A 122 16.02 5.66 6.60
C GLN A 122 15.76 4.73 5.42
N MET A 123 15.81 3.44 5.68
CA MET A 123 15.72 2.41 4.64
C MET A 123 14.29 1.98 4.31
N PHE A 124 13.30 2.33 5.10
CA PHE A 124 11.94 1.83 4.90
C PHE A 124 10.87 2.90 5.10
N GLU A 125 9.72 2.60 4.56
CA GLU A 125 8.44 3.25 4.87
C GLU A 125 7.46 2.17 5.33
N TYR A 126 6.51 2.55 6.19
CA TYR A 126 5.47 1.63 6.63
C TYR A 126 4.44 1.42 5.52
N MET A 127 3.97 0.19 5.37
CA MET A 127 2.79 -0.16 4.60
C MET A 127 1.80 -0.82 5.57
N PHE A 128 0.87 -0.03 6.10
CA PHE A 128 -0.16 -0.57 6.97
C PHE A 128 -1.28 -1.19 6.13
N VAL A 129 -1.56 -2.46 6.36
CA VAL A 129 -2.69 -3.15 5.78
C VAL A 129 -3.86 -3.04 6.73
N LEU A 130 -4.83 -2.24 6.35
CA LEU A 130 -6.04 -1.97 7.11
C LEU A 130 -7.21 -2.65 6.41
N SER A 131 -8.18 -3.19 7.15
CA SER A 131 -9.32 -3.87 6.51
C SER A 131 -10.64 -3.63 7.23
N LYS A 132 -11.72 -3.55 6.46
CA LYS A 132 -13.08 -3.44 7.00
C LYS A 132 -13.62 -4.84 7.33
N GLY A 133 -13.32 -5.30 8.54
CA GLY A 133 -13.50 -6.69 8.94
C GLY A 133 -12.42 -7.61 8.36
N LYS A 134 -12.64 -8.93 8.36
CA LYS A 134 -11.67 -9.89 7.80
C LYS A 134 -11.55 -9.70 6.28
N PRO A 135 -10.35 -9.56 5.72
CA PRO A 135 -10.16 -9.49 4.27
C PRO A 135 -10.82 -10.65 3.53
N THR A 136 -11.54 -10.35 2.45
CA THR A 136 -12.17 -11.37 1.59
C THR A 136 -11.22 -11.91 0.55
N THR A 137 -10.21 -11.14 0.17
CA THR A 137 -9.22 -11.49 -0.86
C THR A 137 -7.81 -11.46 -0.28
N PHE A 138 -7.06 -12.52 -0.53
CA PHE A 138 -5.62 -12.56 -0.32
C PHE A 138 -4.97 -13.52 -1.30
N ASN A 139 -4.27 -12.97 -2.28
CA ASN A 139 -3.49 -13.71 -3.29
C ASN A 139 -1.99 -13.57 -2.91
N PRO A 140 -1.42 -14.50 -2.14
CA PRO A 140 -0.07 -14.35 -1.63
C PRO A 140 0.97 -14.40 -2.75
N ILE A 141 1.92 -13.48 -2.70
CA ILE A 141 3.13 -13.57 -3.51
C ILE A 141 3.98 -14.71 -2.97
N MET A 142 4.39 -15.61 -3.86
CA MET A 142 5.16 -16.79 -3.49
C MET A 142 6.64 -16.61 -3.82
N GLU A 143 7.52 -17.06 -2.94
CA GLU A 143 8.97 -17.06 -3.17
C GLU A 143 9.56 -18.46 -2.97
N LYS A 144 10.70 -18.74 -3.64
CA LYS A 144 11.42 -20.01 -3.45
C LYS A 144 11.98 -20.12 -2.05
N CYS A 145 11.82 -21.28 -1.44
CA CYS A 145 12.50 -21.59 -0.18
C CYS A 145 14.00 -21.79 -0.43
N LEU A 146 14.85 -21.19 0.39
CA LEU A 146 16.32 -21.33 0.31
C LEU A 146 16.78 -22.80 0.43
N ARG A 147 16.02 -23.64 1.11
CA ARG A 147 16.29 -25.06 1.35
C ARG A 147 15.28 -25.98 0.68
N ALA A 148 14.66 -25.52 -0.43
CA ALA A 148 13.70 -26.31 -1.17
C ALA A 148 14.20 -27.74 -1.45
N GLY A 149 13.35 -28.74 -1.23
CA GLY A 149 13.67 -30.15 -1.46
C GLY A 149 14.72 -30.76 -0.53
N LYS A 150 15.17 -30.02 0.52
CA LYS A 150 16.09 -30.59 1.52
C LYS A 150 15.30 -31.11 2.71
N PRO A 151 15.76 -32.23 3.32
CA PRO A 151 15.13 -32.74 4.52
C PRO A 151 15.31 -31.73 5.67
N GLN A 152 14.23 -31.48 6.39
CA GLN A 152 14.24 -30.59 7.54
C GLN A 152 13.89 -31.42 8.79
N GLN A 153 14.85 -31.56 9.70
CA GLN A 153 14.55 -32.02 11.05
C GLN A 153 14.10 -30.81 11.86
N TRP A 154 12.86 -30.82 12.30
CA TRP A 154 12.39 -29.85 13.29
C TRP A 154 13.01 -30.23 14.63
N GLY A 155 13.95 -29.42 15.09
CA GLY A 155 14.46 -29.55 16.45
C GLY A 155 13.31 -29.42 17.46
N ARG A 156 13.45 -30.05 18.62
CA ARG A 156 12.48 -29.92 19.74
C ARG A 156 12.20 -28.44 19.95
N SER A 157 10.94 -28.02 19.74
CA SER A 157 10.49 -26.70 20.19
C SER A 157 10.68 -26.63 21.70
N ILE A 158 11.43 -25.63 22.17
CA ILE A 158 11.63 -25.35 23.61
C ILE A 158 10.39 -24.63 24.20
N ASN A 159 9.27 -24.60 23.48
CA ASN A 159 8.02 -24.10 24.02
C ASN A 159 7.42 -25.09 25.00
N THR A 160 7.61 -24.79 26.29
CA THR A 160 7.11 -25.53 27.45
C THR A 160 5.59 -25.42 27.67
N ASP A 161 4.83 -24.90 26.72
CA ASP A 161 3.38 -24.88 26.81
C ASP A 161 2.81 -26.22 26.31
N GLU A 162 2.37 -27.05 27.24
CA GLU A 162 1.82 -28.39 27.01
C GLU A 162 0.61 -28.39 26.04
N ARG A 163 -0.03 -27.26 25.78
CA ARG A 163 -1.19 -27.15 24.89
C ARG A 163 -0.81 -27.09 23.41
N THR A 164 0.41 -26.74 23.07
CA THR A 164 0.89 -26.56 21.68
C THR A 164 1.99 -27.54 21.27
N ALA A 165 2.51 -28.34 22.17
CA ALA A 165 3.49 -29.37 21.87
C ALA A 165 2.84 -30.56 21.16
N LYS A 166 2.54 -30.43 19.86
CA LYS A 166 2.46 -31.58 18.97
C LYS A 166 3.87 -32.14 18.86
N TYR A 167 4.15 -33.21 19.59
CA TYR A 167 5.38 -34.00 19.47
C TYR A 167 5.45 -34.53 18.03
N LEU A 168 6.23 -33.87 17.17
CA LEU A 168 6.72 -34.50 15.96
C LEU A 168 7.72 -35.56 16.44
N ARG A 169 7.46 -36.83 16.13
CA ARG A 169 8.36 -37.94 16.42
C ARG A 169 9.69 -37.68 15.67
N ALA A 170 10.80 -38.11 16.26
CA ALA A 170 12.14 -37.90 15.71
C ALA A 170 12.33 -38.47 14.27
N ASP A 171 11.41 -39.29 13.82
CA ASP A 171 11.40 -39.97 12.53
C ASP A 171 10.62 -39.23 11.42
N ASP A 172 9.89 -38.14 11.74
CA ASP A 172 9.16 -37.37 10.75
C ASP A 172 10.09 -36.37 10.04
N VAL A 173 10.83 -36.86 9.06
CA VAL A 173 11.60 -36.03 8.14
C VAL A 173 10.64 -35.42 7.13
N GLN A 174 10.30 -34.15 7.30
CA GLN A 174 9.53 -33.42 6.29
C GLN A 174 10.48 -32.77 5.29
N MET A 175 10.16 -32.90 4.01
CA MET A 175 10.88 -32.17 2.96
C MET A 175 10.46 -30.70 2.97
N THR A 176 11.43 -29.79 2.90
CA THR A 176 11.15 -28.37 2.79
C THR A 176 10.36 -28.10 1.50
N ARG A 177 9.26 -27.38 1.60
CA ARG A 177 8.43 -26.96 0.46
C ARG A 177 9.27 -26.20 -0.56
N GLU A 178 8.92 -26.29 -1.83
CA GLU A 178 9.61 -25.55 -2.91
C GLU A 178 9.41 -24.05 -2.76
N THR A 179 8.20 -23.65 -2.40
CA THR A 179 7.81 -22.26 -2.27
C THR A 179 7.18 -21.97 -0.90
N LYS A 180 7.27 -20.74 -0.48
CA LYS A 180 6.60 -20.19 0.71
C LYS A 180 5.96 -18.85 0.38
N ILE A 181 5.05 -18.38 1.20
CA ILE A 181 4.52 -17.02 1.14
C ILE A 181 5.68 -16.04 1.40
N HIS A 182 5.78 -14.99 0.59
CA HIS A 182 6.74 -13.90 0.77
C HIS A 182 6.58 -13.27 2.17
N GLY A 183 7.68 -12.84 2.76
CA GLY A 183 7.64 -12.11 4.04
C GLY A 183 7.00 -10.72 3.88
N ASN A 184 6.63 -10.09 5.00
CA ASN A 184 6.01 -8.76 5.00
C ASN A 184 7.00 -7.60 4.84
N VAL A 185 8.21 -7.85 4.34
CA VAL A 185 9.23 -6.86 4.00
C VAL A 185 9.51 -6.92 2.51
N PHE A 186 9.09 -5.90 1.79
CA PHE A 186 9.20 -5.79 0.34
C PHE A 186 10.33 -4.83 -0.03
N THR A 187 11.31 -5.29 -0.81
CA THR A 187 12.47 -4.49 -1.19
C THR A 187 12.36 -4.05 -2.66
N TYR A 188 12.41 -2.74 -2.87
CA TYR A 188 12.38 -2.16 -4.22
C TYR A 188 13.57 -1.22 -4.45
N GLY A 189 14.10 -1.24 -5.66
CA GLY A 189 15.05 -0.21 -6.10
C GLY A 189 14.32 1.13 -6.23
N ILE A 190 14.92 2.18 -5.73
CA ILE A 190 14.50 3.55 -6.06
C ILE A 190 15.06 3.81 -7.46
N GLY A 191 14.30 3.46 -8.48
CA GLY A 191 14.59 3.78 -9.88
C GLY A 191 14.54 5.28 -10.11
N GLY A 192 15.16 5.76 -11.21
CA GLY A 192 15.03 7.16 -11.60
C GLY A 192 13.57 7.57 -11.65
N ASN A 193 13.30 8.82 -11.31
CA ASN A 193 11.95 9.39 -11.32
C ASN A 193 11.59 9.91 -12.72
N PRO A 194 11.09 9.07 -13.64
CA PRO A 194 10.79 9.48 -15.01
C PRO A 194 9.61 10.46 -15.10
N THR A 195 8.83 10.57 -14.01
CA THR A 195 7.61 11.40 -13.98
C THR A 195 7.87 12.80 -13.44
N GLY A 196 9.02 13.04 -12.79
CA GLY A 196 9.32 14.29 -12.09
C GLY A 196 8.42 14.56 -10.86
N HIS A 197 7.60 13.61 -10.44
CA HIS A 197 6.77 13.73 -9.23
C HIS A 197 7.64 13.45 -7.99
N PRO A 198 7.61 14.30 -6.96
CA PRO A 198 8.52 14.19 -5.80
C PRO A 198 8.30 12.95 -4.94
N ALA A 199 7.17 12.27 -5.07
CA ALA A 199 6.71 11.21 -4.17
C ALA A 199 6.10 10.02 -4.93
N VAL A 200 6.80 9.48 -5.93
CA VAL A 200 6.34 8.27 -6.64
C VAL A 200 6.84 7.04 -5.90
N PHE A 201 5.94 6.19 -5.45
CA PHE A 201 6.34 4.85 -5.03
C PHE A 201 6.56 3.94 -6.25
N PRO A 202 7.36 2.88 -6.14
CA PRO A 202 7.66 1.99 -7.26
C PRO A 202 6.39 1.37 -7.85
N GLU A 203 6.30 1.32 -9.18
CA GLU A 203 5.17 0.69 -9.87
C GLU A 203 4.98 -0.77 -9.44
N ARG A 204 6.10 -1.48 -9.23
CA ARG A 204 6.06 -2.85 -8.73
C ARG A 204 5.40 -2.97 -7.37
N LEU A 205 5.57 -1.98 -6.47
CA LEU A 205 4.86 -1.95 -5.18
C LEU A 205 3.35 -1.92 -5.41
N ALA A 206 2.88 -1.02 -6.29
CA ALA A 206 1.45 -0.93 -6.61
C ALA A 206 0.92 -2.24 -7.20
N LEU A 207 1.62 -2.82 -8.19
CA LEU A 207 1.27 -4.09 -8.82
C LEU A 207 1.12 -5.21 -7.77
N GLU A 208 2.13 -5.38 -6.92
CA GLU A 208 2.15 -6.46 -5.91
C GLU A 208 1.04 -6.30 -4.87
N GLN A 209 0.71 -5.05 -4.46
CA GLN A 209 -0.37 -4.83 -3.51
C GLN A 209 -1.76 -4.99 -4.15
N ILE A 210 -1.95 -4.52 -5.38
CA ILE A 210 -3.18 -4.71 -6.14
C ILE A 210 -3.44 -6.19 -6.40
N TYR A 211 -2.43 -6.93 -6.85
CA TYR A 211 -2.53 -8.37 -7.02
C TYR A 211 -2.90 -9.09 -5.70
N SER A 212 -2.22 -8.73 -4.61
CA SER A 212 -2.39 -9.45 -3.34
C SER A 212 -3.78 -9.25 -2.71
N TRP A 213 -4.37 -8.06 -2.83
CA TRP A 213 -5.55 -7.69 -2.07
C TRP A 213 -6.80 -7.46 -2.90
N SER A 214 -6.75 -7.76 -4.21
CA SER A 214 -7.93 -7.68 -5.10
C SER A 214 -7.96 -8.80 -6.13
N ASN A 215 -9.11 -9.00 -6.75
CA ASN A 215 -9.32 -9.89 -7.88
C ASN A 215 -9.54 -9.09 -9.18
N GLU A 216 -9.51 -9.76 -10.33
CA GLU A 216 -9.89 -9.12 -11.61
C GLU A 216 -11.29 -8.51 -11.51
N ASN A 217 -11.46 -7.33 -12.08
CA ASN A 217 -12.66 -6.48 -12.06
C ASN A 217 -13.03 -5.85 -10.70
N ASP A 218 -12.25 -6.05 -9.64
CA ASP A 218 -12.42 -5.30 -8.41
C ASP A 218 -12.10 -3.81 -8.63
N VAL A 219 -12.67 -2.94 -7.79
CA VAL A 219 -12.51 -1.49 -7.88
C VAL A 219 -11.46 -1.02 -6.88
N CYS A 220 -10.40 -0.41 -7.40
CA CYS A 220 -9.31 0.18 -6.62
C CYS A 220 -9.45 1.69 -6.52
N LEU A 221 -9.22 2.25 -5.34
CA LEU A 221 -9.22 3.69 -5.09
C LEU A 221 -7.80 4.17 -4.75
N ASP A 222 -7.41 5.30 -5.32
CA ASP A 222 -6.26 6.08 -4.85
C ASP A 222 -6.66 7.55 -4.64
N PRO A 223 -6.85 7.98 -3.39
CA PRO A 223 -7.20 9.36 -3.06
C PRO A 223 -6.09 10.38 -3.39
N PHE A 224 -4.86 9.92 -3.58
CA PHE A 224 -3.68 10.76 -3.86
C PHE A 224 -2.94 10.26 -5.09
N MET A 225 -3.66 10.20 -6.24
CA MET A 225 -3.24 9.51 -7.47
C MET A 225 -1.87 9.96 -8.00
N GLY A 226 -1.48 11.20 -7.76
CA GLY A 226 -0.19 11.74 -8.20
C GLY A 226 0.00 11.61 -9.71
N SER A 227 1.05 10.90 -10.11
CA SER A 227 1.36 10.65 -11.52
C SER A 227 0.68 9.40 -12.11
N GLY A 228 -0.28 8.78 -11.42
CA GLY A 228 -1.10 7.68 -11.94
C GLY A 228 -0.51 6.27 -11.78
N THR A 229 0.43 6.05 -10.86
CA THR A 229 1.08 4.74 -10.70
C THR A 229 0.08 3.64 -10.32
N THR A 230 -0.83 3.93 -9.40
CA THR A 230 -1.89 3.01 -8.99
C THR A 230 -2.83 2.67 -10.15
N ALA A 231 -3.24 3.68 -10.95
CA ALA A 231 -4.09 3.45 -12.12
C ALA A 231 -3.41 2.55 -13.17
N ILE A 232 -2.14 2.81 -13.48
CA ILE A 232 -1.35 1.95 -14.39
C ILE A 232 -1.30 0.51 -13.89
N ALA A 233 -1.06 0.32 -12.60
CA ALA A 233 -1.02 -1.01 -12.00
C ALA A 233 -2.39 -1.71 -12.05
N CYS A 234 -3.49 -0.98 -11.82
CA CYS A 234 -4.85 -1.51 -11.99
C CYS A 234 -5.11 -1.97 -13.43
N ILE A 235 -4.75 -1.17 -14.42
CA ILE A 235 -4.91 -1.52 -15.83
C ILE A 235 -4.15 -2.82 -16.16
N LYS A 236 -2.88 -2.93 -15.74
CA LYS A 236 -2.04 -4.13 -15.96
C LYS A 236 -2.60 -5.37 -15.31
N GLU A 237 -3.19 -5.21 -14.13
CA GLU A 237 -3.77 -6.31 -13.35
C GLU A 237 -5.26 -6.54 -13.64
N ARG A 238 -5.85 -5.84 -14.62
CA ARG A 238 -7.28 -5.92 -15.00
C ARG A 238 -8.24 -5.60 -13.85
N ARG A 239 -7.94 -4.56 -13.08
CA ARG A 239 -8.81 -3.99 -12.06
C ARG A 239 -9.34 -2.65 -12.55
N HIS A 240 -10.52 -2.28 -12.09
CA HIS A 240 -11.03 -0.93 -12.26
C HIS A 240 -10.35 0.02 -11.27
N PHE A 241 -10.28 1.29 -11.63
CA PHE A 241 -9.72 2.30 -10.74
C PHE A 241 -10.57 3.57 -10.66
N ILE A 242 -10.45 4.25 -9.53
CA ILE A 242 -10.91 5.62 -9.32
C ILE A 242 -9.76 6.37 -8.65
N GLY A 243 -9.45 7.57 -9.11
CA GLY A 243 -8.37 8.36 -8.53
C GLY A 243 -8.69 9.83 -8.42
N PHE A 244 -8.11 10.47 -7.41
CA PHE A 244 -8.19 11.92 -7.21
C PHE A 244 -6.79 12.52 -7.18
N GLU A 245 -6.61 13.64 -7.88
CA GLU A 245 -5.38 14.41 -7.88
C GLU A 245 -5.70 15.90 -7.90
N LEU A 246 -5.26 16.61 -6.86
CA LEU A 246 -5.55 18.03 -6.71
C LEU A 246 -4.67 18.90 -7.61
N ASN A 247 -3.41 18.49 -7.80
CA ASN A 247 -2.47 19.23 -8.64
C ASN A 247 -2.71 18.98 -10.12
N LYS A 248 -3.11 20.03 -10.84
CA LYS A 248 -3.42 19.95 -12.27
C LYS A 248 -2.26 19.41 -13.13
N GLU A 249 -1.02 19.78 -12.82
CA GLU A 249 0.15 19.31 -13.56
C GLU A 249 0.33 17.78 -13.42
N TYR A 250 0.16 17.24 -12.19
CA TYR A 250 0.25 15.80 -11.94
C TYR A 250 -0.94 15.06 -12.53
N PHE A 251 -2.13 15.62 -12.41
CA PHE A 251 -3.33 15.09 -13.06
C PHE A 251 -3.13 14.93 -14.58
N ASP A 252 -2.65 15.97 -15.27
CA ASP A 252 -2.43 15.93 -16.72
C ASP A 252 -1.36 14.89 -17.12
N LYS A 253 -0.33 14.72 -16.28
CA LYS A 253 0.67 13.68 -16.47
C LYS A 253 0.08 12.29 -16.28
N ALA A 254 -0.76 12.10 -15.27
CA ALA A 254 -1.42 10.83 -15.00
C ALA A 254 -2.37 10.45 -16.16
N CYS A 255 -3.20 11.38 -16.65
CA CYS A 255 -4.05 11.15 -17.81
C CYS A 255 -3.25 10.64 -19.03
N LYS A 256 -2.16 11.35 -19.37
CA LYS A 256 -1.32 10.94 -20.51
C LYS A 256 -0.71 9.54 -20.35
N ARG A 257 -0.30 9.19 -19.13
CA ARG A 257 0.27 7.86 -18.85
C ARG A 257 -0.81 6.78 -18.96
N ILE A 258 -1.98 7.03 -18.42
CA ILE A 258 -3.14 6.12 -18.48
C ILE A 258 -3.54 5.90 -19.94
N ASP A 259 -3.72 6.96 -20.73
CA ASP A 259 -4.06 6.85 -22.15
C ASP A 259 -3.03 6.02 -22.94
N ASN A 260 -1.74 6.21 -22.65
CA ASN A 260 -0.68 5.45 -23.31
C ASN A 260 -0.71 3.97 -22.93
N GLU A 261 -0.92 3.64 -21.66
CA GLU A 261 -1.01 2.24 -21.19
C GLU A 261 -2.21 1.53 -21.79
N GLN A 262 -3.39 2.17 -21.81
CA GLN A 262 -4.60 1.62 -22.42
C GLN A 262 -4.44 1.34 -23.90
N ARG A 263 -3.77 2.24 -24.66
CA ARG A 263 -3.47 2.02 -26.10
C ARG A 263 -2.53 0.83 -26.33
N GLN A 264 -1.55 0.62 -25.46
CA GLN A 264 -0.64 -0.51 -25.60
C GLN A 264 -1.37 -1.86 -25.45
N LEU A 265 -2.33 -1.94 -24.52
CA LEU A 265 -3.11 -3.16 -24.32
C LEU A 265 -4.11 -3.45 -25.44
N THR A 266 -4.56 -2.44 -26.18
CA THR A 266 -5.47 -2.64 -27.34
C THR A 266 -4.74 -3.10 -28.60
N LEU A 267 -3.42 -3.13 -28.63
CA LEU A 267 -2.61 -3.57 -29.76
C LEU A 267 -2.25 -5.07 -29.73
N PHE A 268 -2.61 -5.76 -28.66
CA PHE A 268 -2.42 -7.19 -28.44
C PHE A 268 -3.73 -7.89 -28.12
#